data_3f756cc805da332cefaab9c7e517a69e
#
_entry.id   3f756cc805da332cefaab9c7e517a69e
#
_cell.length_a   1.000
_cell.length_b   1.000
_cell.length_c   1.000
_cell.angle_alpha   90.00
_cell.angle_beta   90.00
_cell.angle_gamma   90.00
#
_symmetry.space_group_name_H-M   'P 1'
#
loop_
_entity.id
_entity.type
_entity.pdbx_description
1 polymer ?
#
loop_
_entity_poly.entity_id
_entity_poly.type
_entity_poly.pdbx_seq_one_letter_code
_entity_poly.pdbx_strand_id
1 'polypeptide(L)'
;MGYRTLRECVKDLLATRQMIRIDVPVDPDLEAAEIQRRVFRAGGPALYFASVRGSRFPMVSNLFGTMERIRYIFRDTLDQLSKLVSLGLDPSDWLRRPRLFLKVPWWGWKAWPKVVSGGPCLKHEIRLQQLPKVRSWPNDGGAYITLPIVYTEDPTQPGFAHSNLGMYRIQITGGKYDPECEVGLHYQIHRGIGIHHARAIEAKQKLRVNVFVGGAPAMTVAAVMPLPEGMSELFFAGLLGGHRIPMIRRKGELPIYAEADFVLTGYIEPKKLLPEGPFGDHLGYYSLVHDFPVMHVEHVYHRPNPIWPFTVVGRPPQEDSMFAQLIHELVGPVIPKAIPGVRAVHAVDAAGVHPLLLAIGSERYTPYDERKRPQELLTLANALLGHGQLSLTKYLFIVAGEDNPDLDVHDVDDFFRHVLERVDWRRDVHFQTCTTVDTLDYTGGALNQGSKVTIAAVGKPRRTLPVALDSRIKIPEDLGFSDPRVMLPGILVIQGPPYRRNEKGEDESIRQFCARYSRHDAVNLFPLIVIVDDSEFAARTLNNFLWTTFTRSDPAGDIHGIEEFVSKKHWGCHGSLVIDARAKPEHPPPLVEDPEVVRRVEALAA
;
A
#
# COMPACT_ATOMS: atom_id res chain seq x y z
N MET A 1 21.83 -6.47 -19.19
CA MET A 1 21.95 -6.89 -17.78
C MET A 1 21.49 -5.74 -16.92
N GLY A 2 20.67 -6.01 -15.90
CA GLY A 2 20.27 -4.96 -14.95
C GLY A 2 21.45 -4.40 -14.16
N TYR A 3 21.22 -3.26 -13.50
CA TYR A 3 22.24 -2.60 -12.68
C TYR A 3 22.62 -3.45 -11.47
N ARG A 4 23.92 -3.48 -11.17
CA ARG A 4 24.45 -4.19 -9.99
C ARG A 4 24.50 -3.32 -8.76
N THR A 5 24.56 -2.00 -8.95
CA THR A 5 24.70 -1.02 -7.86
C THR A 5 23.77 0.18 -8.11
N LEU A 6 23.41 0.87 -7.03
CA LEU A 6 22.68 2.14 -7.13
C LEU A 6 23.46 3.19 -7.93
N ARG A 7 24.78 3.22 -7.79
CA ARG A 7 25.67 4.14 -8.52
C ARG A 7 25.60 3.95 -10.03
N GLU A 8 25.57 2.68 -10.53
CA GLU A 8 25.41 2.41 -11.96
C GLU A 8 24.08 2.96 -12.48
N CYS A 9 22.99 2.75 -11.72
CA CYS A 9 21.67 3.28 -12.04
C CYS A 9 21.66 4.82 -12.07
N VAL A 10 22.18 5.45 -11.02
CA VAL A 10 22.28 6.93 -10.94
C VAL A 10 23.08 7.51 -12.11
N LYS A 11 24.21 6.90 -12.45
CA LYS A 11 25.05 7.34 -13.58
C LYS A 11 24.29 7.28 -14.91
N ASP A 12 23.55 6.20 -15.15
CA ASP A 12 22.78 6.02 -16.41
C ASP A 12 21.59 6.99 -16.46
N LEU A 13 20.85 7.15 -15.36
CA LEU A 13 19.71 8.08 -15.31
C LEU A 13 20.15 9.56 -15.47
N LEU A 14 21.31 9.94 -14.94
CA LEU A 14 21.89 11.27 -15.18
C LEU A 14 22.29 11.45 -16.65
N ALA A 15 22.94 10.45 -17.25
CA ALA A 15 23.35 10.50 -18.66
C ALA A 15 22.16 10.57 -19.61
N THR A 16 21.03 9.97 -19.27
CA THR A 16 19.80 9.93 -20.08
C THR A 16 18.79 11.03 -19.71
N ARG A 17 19.17 11.95 -18.82
CA ARG A 17 18.33 13.06 -18.35
C ARG A 17 17.03 12.61 -17.66
N GLN A 18 17.00 11.39 -17.15
CA GLN A 18 15.90 10.89 -16.31
C GLN A 18 16.11 11.18 -14.82
N MET A 19 17.25 11.77 -14.48
CA MET A 19 17.61 12.25 -13.15
C MET A 19 18.25 13.63 -13.26
N ILE A 20 17.93 14.51 -12.34
CA ILE A 20 18.60 15.80 -12.18
C ILE A 20 19.50 15.79 -10.95
N ARG A 21 20.60 16.53 -11.03
CA ARG A 21 21.54 16.74 -9.94
C ARG A 21 21.29 18.10 -9.30
N ILE A 22 21.14 18.10 -7.98
CA ILE A 22 20.96 19.28 -7.14
C ILE A 22 22.27 19.49 -6.36
N ASP A 23 22.98 20.56 -6.68
CA ASP A 23 24.29 20.87 -6.06
C ASP A 23 24.18 21.83 -4.88
N VAL A 24 23.06 22.56 -4.76
CA VAL A 24 22.81 23.41 -3.58
C VAL A 24 22.60 22.56 -2.32
N PRO A 25 23.07 23.05 -1.14
CA PRO A 25 22.87 22.32 0.11
C PRO A 25 21.38 22.21 0.49
N VAL A 26 20.86 20.98 0.56
CA VAL A 26 19.48 20.67 0.92
C VAL A 26 19.42 20.06 2.33
N ASP A 27 18.43 20.48 3.12
CA ASP A 27 18.19 19.91 4.43
C ASP A 27 17.45 18.57 4.31
N PRO A 28 17.96 17.45 4.90
CA PRO A 28 17.23 16.19 4.94
C PRO A 28 16.00 16.25 5.84
N ASP A 29 15.90 17.25 6.71
CA ASP A 29 14.74 17.51 7.55
C ASP A 29 13.71 18.33 6.78
N LEU A 30 12.66 17.68 6.30
CA LEU A 30 11.49 18.19 5.55
C LEU A 30 11.78 18.75 4.14
N GLU A 31 12.91 19.48 3.92
CA GLU A 31 13.14 20.19 2.65
C GLU A 31 13.36 19.20 1.49
N ALA A 32 14.19 18.16 1.67
CA ALA A 32 14.42 17.13 0.66
C ALA A 32 13.11 16.39 0.31
N ALA A 33 12.26 16.14 1.30
CA ALA A 33 10.96 15.50 1.13
C ALA A 33 9.98 16.41 0.36
N GLU A 34 9.96 17.72 0.65
CA GLU A 34 9.11 18.67 -0.08
C GLU A 34 9.53 18.79 -1.54
N ILE A 35 10.82 18.85 -1.83
CA ILE A 35 11.35 18.85 -3.20
C ILE A 35 10.88 17.58 -3.93
N GLN A 36 10.99 16.41 -3.29
CA GLN A 36 10.53 15.16 -3.89
C GLN A 36 9.03 15.17 -4.19
N ARG A 37 8.17 15.58 -3.24
CA ARG A 37 6.73 15.64 -3.43
C ARG A 37 6.33 16.48 -4.63
N ARG A 38 6.94 17.65 -4.78
CA ARG A 38 6.67 18.55 -5.92
C ARG A 38 7.09 17.95 -7.25
N VAL A 39 8.29 17.39 -7.29
CA VAL A 39 8.81 16.76 -8.51
C VAL A 39 7.98 15.53 -8.88
N PHE A 40 7.58 14.72 -7.90
CA PHE A 40 6.70 13.57 -8.13
C PHE A 40 5.34 14.01 -8.69
N ARG A 41 4.68 15.01 -8.08
CA ARG A 41 3.38 15.55 -8.55
C ARG A 41 3.45 16.09 -9.98
N ALA A 42 4.61 16.61 -10.39
CA ALA A 42 4.85 17.08 -11.74
C ALA A 42 5.23 15.95 -12.73
N GLY A 43 5.25 14.69 -12.31
CA GLY A 43 5.74 13.57 -13.12
C GLY A 43 7.22 13.71 -13.50
N GLY A 44 7.99 14.41 -12.67
CA GLY A 44 9.35 14.83 -12.97
C GLY A 44 10.42 13.73 -12.82
N PRO A 45 11.70 14.09 -13.05
CA PRO A 45 12.82 13.16 -13.02
C PRO A 45 13.12 12.65 -11.60
N ALA A 46 13.98 11.62 -11.50
CA ALA A 46 14.63 11.26 -10.25
C ALA A 46 15.55 12.39 -9.75
N LEU A 47 15.83 12.42 -8.46
CA LEU A 47 16.57 13.50 -7.80
C LEU A 47 17.87 12.96 -7.21
N TYR A 48 18.99 13.62 -7.48
CA TYR A 48 20.28 13.36 -6.86
C TYR A 48 20.74 14.60 -6.08
N PHE A 49 20.69 14.54 -4.76
CA PHE A 49 21.13 15.60 -3.86
C PHE A 49 22.62 15.42 -3.57
N ALA A 50 23.46 16.23 -4.23
CA ALA A 50 24.92 16.13 -4.12
C ALA A 50 25.45 16.68 -2.81
N SER A 51 24.76 17.68 -2.21
CA SER A 51 25.12 18.33 -0.96
C SER A 51 23.93 18.25 0.01
N VAL A 52 24.12 17.59 1.15
CA VAL A 52 23.10 17.37 2.18
C VAL A 52 23.57 17.98 3.50
N ARG A 53 22.77 18.88 4.05
CA ARG A 53 23.11 19.54 5.33
C ARG A 53 23.24 18.50 6.46
N GLY A 54 24.31 18.58 7.22
CA GLY A 54 24.56 17.67 8.35
C GLY A 54 24.93 16.22 7.95
N SER A 55 25.09 15.94 6.65
CA SER A 55 25.54 14.63 6.16
C SER A 55 26.66 14.76 5.13
N ARG A 56 27.64 13.86 5.22
CA ARG A 56 28.70 13.74 4.20
C ARG A 56 28.28 12.87 3.02
N PHE A 57 27.10 12.27 3.07
CA PHE A 57 26.62 11.34 2.07
C PHE A 57 25.58 12.01 1.15
N PRO A 58 25.72 11.87 -0.17
CA PRO A 58 24.70 12.30 -1.11
C PRO A 58 23.45 11.42 -0.97
N MET A 59 22.30 11.98 -1.35
CA MET A 59 21.03 11.26 -1.33
C MET A 59 20.41 11.14 -2.72
N VAL A 60 19.51 10.17 -2.89
CA VAL A 60 18.72 10.01 -4.11
C VAL A 60 17.26 9.72 -3.74
N SER A 61 16.33 10.32 -4.49
CA SER A 61 14.91 10.06 -4.32
C SER A 61 14.15 10.12 -5.64
N ASN A 62 12.86 9.81 -5.59
CA ASN A 62 11.99 9.73 -6.77
C ASN A 62 12.56 8.80 -7.86
N LEU A 63 13.32 7.79 -7.44
CA LEU A 63 13.99 6.85 -8.34
C LEU A 63 12.95 6.04 -9.13
N PHE A 64 11.87 5.65 -8.46
CA PHE A 64 10.77 4.85 -9.01
C PHE A 64 9.50 5.66 -9.25
N GLY A 65 9.57 6.98 -9.28
CA GLY A 65 8.42 7.88 -9.30
C GLY A 65 7.60 7.91 -10.61
N THR A 66 7.99 7.16 -11.64
CA THR A 66 7.16 6.96 -12.85
C THR A 66 7.31 5.54 -13.38
N MET A 67 6.23 4.96 -13.92
CA MET A 67 6.27 3.62 -14.53
C MET A 67 7.20 3.56 -15.73
N GLU A 68 7.32 4.65 -16.50
CA GLU A 68 8.26 4.74 -17.63
C GLU A 68 9.70 4.55 -17.15
N ARG A 69 10.08 5.24 -16.07
CA ARG A 69 11.42 5.13 -15.47
C ARG A 69 11.65 3.75 -14.85
N ILE A 70 10.66 3.15 -14.19
CA ILE A 70 10.75 1.76 -13.71
C ILE A 70 11.00 0.80 -14.88
N ARG A 71 10.24 0.90 -15.98
CA ARG A 71 10.44 0.07 -17.16
C ARG A 71 11.81 0.32 -17.79
N TYR A 72 12.30 1.56 -17.76
CA TYR A 72 13.66 1.88 -18.22
C TYR A 72 14.74 1.25 -17.31
N ILE A 73 14.59 1.32 -15.99
CA ILE A 73 15.52 0.72 -15.03
C ILE A 73 15.61 -0.81 -15.25
N PHE A 74 14.51 -1.46 -15.53
CA PHE A 74 14.41 -2.91 -15.71
C PHE A 74 14.23 -3.34 -17.18
N ARG A 75 14.58 -2.47 -18.16
CA ARG A 75 14.37 -2.71 -19.59
C ARG A 75 14.94 -4.02 -20.13
N ASP A 76 16.00 -4.54 -19.51
CA ASP A 76 16.65 -5.78 -19.94
C ASP A 76 16.01 -7.05 -19.34
N THR A 77 15.18 -6.92 -18.30
CA THR A 77 14.77 -8.06 -17.46
C THR A 77 13.28 -8.16 -17.21
N LEU A 78 12.54 -7.05 -17.24
CA LEU A 78 11.11 -7.02 -16.87
C LEU A 78 10.26 -7.94 -17.76
N ASP A 79 10.46 -7.87 -19.10
CA ASP A 79 9.75 -8.74 -20.06
C ASP A 79 10.04 -10.23 -19.85
N GLN A 80 11.27 -10.56 -19.47
CA GLN A 80 11.67 -11.95 -19.20
C GLN A 80 11.00 -12.45 -17.91
N LEU A 81 10.95 -11.59 -16.89
CA LEU A 81 10.29 -11.89 -15.62
C LEU A 81 8.78 -12.10 -15.80
N SER A 82 8.11 -11.22 -16.53
CA SER A 82 6.68 -11.35 -16.83
C SER A 82 6.35 -12.66 -17.56
N LYS A 83 7.21 -13.05 -18.52
CA LYS A 83 7.09 -14.36 -19.20
C LYS A 83 7.32 -15.53 -18.27
N LEU A 84 8.27 -15.42 -17.32
CA LEU A 84 8.53 -16.48 -16.33
C LEU A 84 7.37 -16.66 -15.36
N VAL A 85 6.81 -15.55 -14.88
CA VAL A 85 5.62 -15.56 -14.02
C VAL A 85 4.45 -16.24 -14.76
N SER A 86 4.21 -15.87 -16.02
CA SER A 86 3.14 -16.48 -16.82
C SER A 86 3.33 -17.98 -17.06
N LEU A 87 4.59 -18.44 -17.27
CA LEU A 87 4.91 -19.87 -17.44
C LEU A 87 4.72 -20.69 -16.17
N GLY A 88 5.03 -20.12 -15.01
CA GLY A 88 4.82 -20.80 -13.71
C GLY A 88 3.34 -21.04 -13.41
N LEU A 89 2.45 -20.32 -14.06
CA LEU A 89 1.01 -20.35 -13.85
C LEU A 89 0.26 -21.35 -14.75
N ASP A 90 0.81 -21.70 -15.90
CA ASP A 90 0.21 -22.64 -16.84
C ASP A 90 1.24 -23.66 -17.34
N PRO A 91 1.27 -24.87 -16.75
CA PRO A 91 2.14 -25.94 -17.22
C PRO A 91 1.95 -26.31 -18.69
N SER A 92 0.78 -26.05 -19.29
CA SER A 92 0.55 -26.34 -20.71
C SER A 92 1.28 -25.36 -21.64
N ASP A 93 1.61 -24.17 -21.18
CA ASP A 93 2.46 -23.21 -21.91
C ASP A 93 3.89 -23.73 -22.13
N TRP A 94 4.35 -24.67 -21.30
CA TRP A 94 5.65 -25.33 -21.45
C TRP A 94 5.70 -26.15 -22.76
N LEU A 95 4.59 -26.80 -23.09
CA LEU A 95 4.48 -27.55 -24.35
C LEU A 95 4.37 -26.62 -25.56
N ARG A 96 3.74 -25.47 -25.40
CA ARG A 96 3.53 -24.49 -26.49
C ARG A 96 4.78 -23.65 -26.78
N ARG A 97 5.70 -23.50 -25.80
CA ARG A 97 6.88 -22.62 -25.88
C ARG A 97 8.18 -23.31 -25.47
N PRO A 98 8.61 -24.40 -26.14
CA PRO A 98 9.76 -25.22 -25.73
C PRO A 98 11.08 -24.45 -25.67
N ARG A 99 11.25 -23.38 -26.49
CA ARG A 99 12.45 -22.53 -26.47
C ARG A 99 12.59 -21.71 -25.18
N LEU A 100 11.49 -21.36 -24.51
CA LEU A 100 11.51 -20.69 -23.21
C LEU A 100 11.93 -21.65 -22.11
N PHE A 101 11.50 -22.89 -22.19
CA PHE A 101 11.89 -23.95 -21.25
C PHE A 101 13.41 -24.15 -21.18
N LEU A 102 14.11 -24.09 -22.31
CA LEU A 102 15.56 -24.20 -22.34
C LEU A 102 16.28 -23.08 -21.56
N LYS A 103 15.60 -21.97 -21.26
CA LYS A 103 16.15 -20.86 -20.46
C LYS A 103 15.87 -20.97 -18.96
N VAL A 104 14.97 -21.87 -18.53
CA VAL A 104 14.61 -22.03 -17.10
C VAL A 104 15.83 -22.38 -16.22
N PRO A 105 16.74 -23.31 -16.59
CA PRO A 105 17.93 -23.56 -15.80
C PRO A 105 18.83 -22.33 -15.64
N TRP A 106 18.92 -21.50 -16.69
CA TRP A 106 19.68 -20.26 -16.65
C TRP A 106 19.03 -19.21 -15.73
N TRP A 107 17.71 -19.11 -15.72
CA TRP A 107 16.98 -18.25 -14.80
C TRP A 107 17.08 -18.74 -13.36
N GLY A 108 16.95 -20.04 -13.12
CA GLY A 108 17.17 -20.65 -11.80
C GLY A 108 18.57 -20.37 -11.26
N TRP A 109 19.60 -20.46 -12.14
CA TRP A 109 20.97 -20.11 -11.76
C TRP A 109 21.12 -18.62 -11.39
N LYS A 110 20.46 -17.70 -12.10
CA LYS A 110 20.45 -16.26 -11.79
C LYS A 110 19.68 -15.94 -10.51
N ALA A 111 18.59 -16.65 -10.24
CA ALA A 111 17.80 -16.51 -9.03
C ALA A 111 18.63 -16.84 -7.77
N TRP A 112 19.49 -17.88 -7.85
CA TRP A 112 20.25 -18.32 -6.69
C TRP A 112 21.37 -17.34 -6.33
N PRO A 113 21.48 -16.87 -5.05
CA PRO A 113 22.52 -15.95 -4.63
C PRO A 113 23.93 -16.50 -4.88
N LYS A 114 24.90 -15.60 -5.05
CA LYS A 114 26.33 -15.94 -5.17
C LYS A 114 27.01 -15.67 -3.84
N VAL A 115 27.55 -16.71 -3.19
CA VAL A 115 28.37 -16.52 -2.00
C VAL A 115 29.72 -15.93 -2.40
N VAL A 116 30.16 -14.89 -1.71
CA VAL A 116 31.44 -14.20 -1.89
C VAL A 116 32.13 -14.03 -0.54
N SER A 117 33.45 -13.91 -0.55
CA SER A 117 34.26 -13.78 0.68
C SER A 117 34.26 -12.38 1.29
N GLY A 118 33.90 -11.35 0.50
CA GLY A 118 33.86 -9.97 0.93
C GLY A 118 33.21 -9.08 -0.12
N GLY A 119 33.03 -7.81 0.20
CA GLY A 119 32.41 -6.85 -0.71
C GLY A 119 32.69 -5.40 -0.34
N PRO A 120 32.38 -4.46 -1.24
CA PRO A 120 32.62 -3.03 -1.01
C PRO A 120 31.81 -2.49 0.19
N CYS A 121 30.66 -3.07 0.52
CA CYS A 121 29.81 -2.61 1.64
C CYS A 121 30.51 -2.63 3.00
N LEU A 122 31.54 -3.43 3.19
CA LEU A 122 32.27 -3.59 4.46
C LEU A 122 33.58 -2.75 4.52
N LYS A 123 33.81 -1.82 3.60
CA LYS A 123 35.07 -1.06 3.53
C LYS A 123 35.23 0.00 4.61
N HIS A 124 34.13 0.55 5.08
CA HIS A 124 34.11 1.58 6.11
C HIS A 124 33.07 1.22 7.16
N GLU A 125 33.39 1.55 8.42
CA GLU A 125 32.48 1.43 9.55
C GLU A 125 32.24 2.82 10.14
N ILE A 126 31.00 3.08 10.57
CA ILE A 126 30.57 4.37 11.14
C ILE A 126 29.66 4.10 12.34
N ARG A 127 29.42 5.16 13.13
CA ARG A 127 28.42 5.11 14.19
C ARG A 127 27.00 5.34 13.60
N LEU A 128 25.99 4.77 14.24
CA LEU A 128 24.58 4.90 13.87
C LEU A 128 24.17 6.37 13.69
N GLN A 129 24.64 7.24 14.57
CA GLN A 129 24.36 8.69 14.57
C GLN A 129 24.88 9.43 13.32
N GLN A 130 25.79 8.84 12.55
CA GLN A 130 26.38 9.44 11.34
C GLN A 130 25.58 9.14 10.07
N LEU A 131 24.50 8.34 10.16
CA LEU A 131 23.58 8.12 9.04
C LEU A 131 22.82 9.40 8.67
N PRO A 132 22.42 9.58 7.39
CA PRO A 132 21.54 10.67 6.99
C PRO A 132 20.21 10.61 7.76
N LYS A 133 19.77 11.77 8.26
CA LYS A 133 18.58 11.89 9.12
C LYS A 133 17.43 12.46 8.32
N VAL A 134 16.78 11.64 7.51
CA VAL A 134 15.65 12.06 6.67
C VAL A 134 14.36 12.05 7.49
N ARG A 135 13.70 13.21 7.58
CA ARG A 135 12.35 13.38 8.12
C ARG A 135 11.44 13.94 7.01
N SER A 136 10.29 13.32 6.80
CA SER A 136 9.41 13.62 5.66
C SER A 136 8.26 14.55 6.01
N TRP A 137 7.74 14.46 7.24
CA TRP A 137 6.58 15.21 7.69
C TRP A 137 6.82 15.90 9.04
N PRO A 138 6.18 17.07 9.29
CA PRO A 138 6.45 17.88 10.50
C PRO A 138 6.29 17.13 11.82
N ASN A 139 5.30 16.21 11.91
CA ASN A 139 5.02 15.47 13.13
C ASN A 139 5.61 14.04 13.12
N ASP A 140 6.49 13.70 12.18
CA ASP A 140 7.24 12.44 12.27
C ASP A 140 8.02 12.38 13.59
N GLY A 141 7.97 11.23 14.26
CA GLY A 141 8.60 10.99 15.56
C GLY A 141 10.13 11.05 15.55
N GLY A 142 10.72 11.26 14.39
CA GLY A 142 12.16 11.37 14.17
C GLY A 142 12.54 11.15 12.72
N ALA A 143 13.81 10.80 12.48
CA ALA A 143 14.30 10.43 11.15
C ALA A 143 14.10 8.95 10.89
N TYR A 144 13.82 8.62 9.63
CA TYR A 144 13.51 7.25 9.19
C TYR A 144 14.36 6.78 8.02
N ILE A 145 14.62 5.47 7.95
CA ILE A 145 15.02 4.80 6.71
C ILE A 145 13.71 4.40 6.01
N THR A 146 13.44 5.01 4.87
CA THR A 146 12.17 4.84 4.14
C THR A 146 12.26 3.86 2.96
N LEU A 147 13.48 3.48 2.54
CA LEU A 147 13.75 2.42 1.57
C LEU A 147 14.71 1.36 2.14
N PRO A 148 14.43 0.81 3.32
CA PRO A 148 15.25 -0.26 3.88
C PRO A 148 14.96 -1.59 3.21
N ILE A 149 15.97 -2.43 3.11
CA ILE A 149 15.89 -3.81 2.65
C ILE A 149 16.25 -4.68 3.87
N VAL A 150 15.23 -5.13 4.60
CA VAL A 150 15.41 -5.89 5.85
C VAL A 150 15.52 -7.37 5.53
N TYR A 151 16.63 -7.99 5.92
CA TYR A 151 16.91 -9.39 5.69
C TYR A 151 16.90 -10.17 6.99
N THR A 152 16.16 -11.28 7.00
CA THR A 152 16.14 -12.27 8.08
C THR A 152 16.14 -13.67 7.50
N GLU A 153 16.60 -14.66 8.27
CA GLU A 153 16.44 -16.08 7.96
C GLU A 153 15.58 -16.75 9.05
N ASP A 154 14.87 -17.81 8.66
CA ASP A 154 14.14 -18.64 9.61
C ASP A 154 15.12 -19.19 10.68
N PRO A 155 14.93 -18.87 11.97
CA PRO A 155 15.85 -19.31 13.01
C PRO A 155 15.88 -20.84 13.19
N THR A 156 14.84 -21.55 12.74
CA THR A 156 14.75 -23.02 12.81
C THR A 156 15.31 -23.71 11.57
N GLN A 157 15.32 -23.01 10.43
CA GLN A 157 15.82 -23.53 9.14
C GLN A 157 16.60 -22.44 8.40
N PRO A 158 17.79 -22.05 8.89
CA PRO A 158 18.55 -20.95 8.30
C PRO A 158 19.03 -21.27 6.87
N GLY A 159 19.05 -20.26 6.04
CA GLY A 159 19.55 -20.36 4.66
C GLY A 159 18.74 -19.51 3.68
N PHE A 160 19.32 -19.25 2.51
CA PHE A 160 18.71 -18.37 1.49
C PHE A 160 17.31 -18.80 1.05
N ALA A 161 17.01 -20.10 1.03
CA ALA A 161 15.69 -20.62 0.66
C ALA A 161 14.60 -20.27 1.69
N HIS A 162 15.00 -20.05 2.93
CA HIS A 162 14.12 -19.71 4.05
C HIS A 162 14.39 -18.30 4.58
N SER A 163 14.88 -17.43 3.71
CA SER A 163 15.09 -16.01 4.02
C SER A 163 13.89 -15.18 3.62
N ASN A 164 13.69 -14.09 4.35
CA ASN A 164 12.75 -13.02 4.03
C ASN A 164 13.54 -11.76 3.72
N LEU A 165 13.11 -11.05 2.69
CA LEU A 165 13.61 -9.74 2.33
C LEU A 165 12.39 -8.80 2.26
N GLY A 166 12.30 -7.83 3.17
CA GLY A 166 11.13 -6.98 3.24
C GLY A 166 11.46 -5.50 3.43
N MET A 167 10.55 -4.65 2.97
CA MET A 167 10.64 -3.20 3.19
C MET A 167 9.82 -2.84 4.44
N TYR A 168 10.52 -2.63 5.54
CA TYR A 168 9.92 -2.31 6.85
C TYR A 168 10.59 -1.03 7.36
N ARG A 169 9.82 0.04 7.56
CA ARG A 169 10.37 1.33 7.98
C ARG A 169 11.17 1.22 9.27
N ILE A 170 12.23 2.00 9.36
CA ILE A 170 13.14 1.99 10.51
C ILE A 170 13.27 3.40 11.06
N GLN A 171 12.89 3.58 12.32
CA GLN A 171 13.07 4.84 13.04
C GLN A 171 14.47 4.89 13.63
N ILE A 172 15.29 5.83 13.17
CA ILE A 172 16.70 5.96 13.59
C ILE A 172 16.96 7.06 14.61
N THR A 173 16.00 7.98 14.79
CA THR A 173 16.10 9.03 15.84
C THR A 173 14.74 9.26 16.47
N GLY A 174 14.72 9.96 17.60
CA GLY A 174 13.52 10.20 18.38
C GLY A 174 13.11 8.99 19.22
N GLY A 175 11.95 9.08 19.84
CA GLY A 175 11.46 8.00 20.70
C GLY A 175 12.32 7.76 21.95
N LYS A 176 12.29 6.50 22.43
CA LYS A 176 13.02 6.06 23.64
C LYS A 176 14.22 5.15 23.31
N TYR A 177 14.69 5.16 22.06
CA TYR A 177 15.81 4.34 21.60
C TYR A 177 17.14 4.88 22.15
N ASP A 178 18.07 3.97 22.46
CA ASP A 178 19.46 4.35 22.67
C ASP A 178 20.04 4.82 21.32
N PRO A 179 20.41 6.12 21.19
CA PRO A 179 20.85 6.67 19.92
C PRO A 179 22.17 6.09 19.40
N GLU A 180 22.92 5.36 20.24
CA GLU A 180 24.18 4.74 19.84
C GLU A 180 23.99 3.39 19.18
N CYS A 181 22.97 2.62 19.59
CA CYS A 181 22.84 1.22 19.18
C CYS A 181 21.39 0.72 18.99
N GLU A 182 20.37 1.54 19.08
CA GLU A 182 18.99 1.07 18.93
C GLU A 182 18.23 1.83 17.84
N VAL A 183 17.40 1.08 17.11
CA VAL A 183 16.45 1.61 16.12
C VAL A 183 15.10 0.92 16.25
N GLY A 184 14.03 1.66 15.99
CA GLY A 184 12.67 1.08 15.93
C GLY A 184 12.48 0.35 14.61
N LEU A 185 11.92 -0.85 14.65
CA LEU A 185 11.61 -1.64 13.47
C LEU A 185 10.11 -1.95 13.41
N HIS A 186 9.41 -1.28 12.49
CA HIS A 186 7.98 -1.46 12.29
C HIS A 186 7.71 -2.41 11.13
N TYR A 187 7.00 -3.51 11.39
CA TYR A 187 6.44 -4.37 10.36
C TYR A 187 4.97 -4.69 10.65
N GLN A 188 4.20 -4.80 9.58
CA GLN A 188 2.77 -5.09 9.65
C GLN A 188 2.52 -6.61 9.78
N ILE A 189 1.26 -6.96 10.09
CA ILE A 189 0.78 -8.35 10.03
C ILE A 189 0.95 -8.94 8.62
N HIS A 190 0.95 -10.26 8.52
CA HIS A 190 1.15 -11.00 7.25
C HIS A 190 2.48 -10.75 6.54
N ARG A 191 3.53 -10.35 7.29
CA ARG A 191 4.89 -10.20 6.74
C ARG A 191 5.80 -11.33 7.21
N GLY A 192 6.68 -11.80 6.31
CA GLY A 192 7.58 -12.93 6.60
C GLY A 192 8.47 -12.74 7.83
N ILE A 193 8.93 -11.52 8.12
CA ILE A 193 9.68 -11.22 9.35
C ILE A 193 8.88 -11.54 10.62
N GLY A 194 7.57 -11.35 10.60
CA GLY A 194 6.70 -11.69 11.75
C GLY A 194 6.72 -13.18 12.07
N ILE A 195 6.75 -14.04 11.05
CA ILE A 195 6.88 -15.49 11.20
C ILE A 195 8.24 -15.85 11.79
N HIS A 196 9.33 -15.27 11.27
CA HIS A 196 10.67 -15.49 11.80
C HIS A 196 10.81 -15.02 13.26
N HIS A 197 10.20 -13.88 13.60
CA HIS A 197 10.21 -13.35 14.96
C HIS A 197 9.41 -14.26 15.92
N ALA A 198 8.23 -14.75 15.52
CA ALA A 198 7.45 -15.70 16.31
C ALA A 198 8.26 -16.98 16.60
N ARG A 199 8.92 -17.57 15.57
CA ARG A 199 9.78 -18.74 15.75
C ARG A 199 10.99 -18.47 16.66
N ALA A 200 11.59 -17.27 16.57
CA ALA A 200 12.66 -16.87 17.48
C ALA A 200 12.18 -16.77 18.94
N ILE A 201 10.97 -16.23 19.17
CA ILE A 201 10.35 -16.15 20.50
C ILE A 201 10.10 -17.56 21.05
N GLU A 202 9.53 -18.46 20.26
CA GLU A 202 9.29 -19.85 20.64
C GLU A 202 10.59 -20.57 21.01
N ALA A 203 11.65 -20.37 20.20
CA ALA A 203 12.98 -20.92 20.43
C ALA A 203 13.76 -20.21 21.56
N LYS A 204 13.20 -19.15 22.16
CA LYS A 204 13.84 -18.30 23.20
C LYS A 204 15.22 -17.77 22.77
N GLN A 205 15.34 -17.38 21.52
CA GLN A 205 16.57 -16.83 20.95
C GLN A 205 16.34 -15.47 20.31
N LYS A 206 17.42 -14.71 20.14
CA LYS A 206 17.38 -13.42 19.42
C LYS A 206 17.15 -13.68 17.93
N LEU A 207 16.30 -12.87 17.29
CA LEU A 207 16.20 -12.87 15.84
C LEU A 207 17.31 -12.00 15.26
N ARG A 208 18.23 -12.60 14.50
CA ARG A 208 19.25 -11.85 13.75
C ARG A 208 18.57 -11.08 12.61
N VAL A 209 19.00 -9.83 12.41
CA VAL A 209 18.47 -8.92 11.38
C VAL A 209 19.62 -8.17 10.74
N ASN A 210 19.67 -8.14 9.41
CA ASN A 210 20.48 -7.22 8.65
C ASN A 210 19.61 -6.25 7.86
N VAL A 211 19.97 -4.98 7.84
CA VAL A 211 19.31 -3.95 7.05
C VAL A 211 20.27 -3.47 5.98
N PHE A 212 19.87 -3.59 4.72
CA PHE A 212 20.60 -3.05 3.60
C PHE A 212 19.92 -1.78 3.10
N VAL A 213 20.71 -0.77 2.75
CA VAL A 213 20.21 0.48 2.16
C VAL A 213 20.99 0.72 0.87
N GLY A 214 20.28 0.92 -0.24
CA GLY A 214 20.88 1.04 -1.57
C GLY A 214 21.28 -0.30 -2.18
N GLY A 215 22.24 -0.27 -3.10
CA GLY A 215 22.63 -1.41 -3.92
C GLY A 215 21.89 -1.49 -5.25
N ALA A 216 21.64 -2.70 -5.76
CA ALA A 216 20.90 -2.87 -7.01
C ALA A 216 19.43 -2.45 -6.85
N PRO A 217 18.83 -1.67 -7.76
CA PRO A 217 17.40 -1.35 -7.72
C PRO A 217 16.48 -2.57 -7.62
N ALA A 218 16.91 -3.71 -8.16
CA ALA A 218 16.19 -4.97 -8.06
C ALA A 218 16.02 -5.48 -6.62
N MET A 219 16.95 -5.18 -5.73
CA MET A 219 16.85 -5.52 -4.31
C MET A 219 15.77 -4.70 -3.61
N THR A 220 15.69 -3.41 -3.93
CA THR A 220 14.65 -2.51 -3.39
C THR A 220 13.26 -2.95 -3.84
N VAL A 221 13.08 -3.24 -5.14
CA VAL A 221 11.79 -3.71 -5.67
C VAL A 221 11.43 -5.10 -5.12
N ALA A 222 12.40 -6.01 -4.99
CA ALA A 222 12.15 -7.33 -4.42
C ALA A 222 11.61 -7.24 -2.97
N ALA A 223 12.10 -6.29 -2.18
CA ALA A 223 11.67 -6.11 -0.79
C ALA A 223 10.20 -5.66 -0.62
N VAL A 224 9.55 -5.16 -1.68
CA VAL A 224 8.11 -4.79 -1.65
C VAL A 224 7.22 -5.85 -2.29
N MET A 225 7.78 -6.87 -2.96
CA MET A 225 7.00 -7.88 -3.68
C MET A 225 6.24 -8.80 -2.71
N PRO A 226 4.91 -8.95 -2.87
CA PRO A 226 4.10 -9.85 -2.05
C PRO A 226 4.20 -11.30 -2.58
N LEU A 227 5.34 -11.94 -2.37
CA LEU A 227 5.53 -13.33 -2.78
C LEU A 227 4.79 -14.31 -1.86
N PRO A 228 4.40 -15.50 -2.34
CA PRO A 228 3.84 -16.54 -1.51
C PRO A 228 4.77 -16.94 -0.36
N GLU A 229 4.18 -17.33 0.79
CA GLU A 229 4.95 -17.82 1.93
C GLU A 229 5.89 -18.97 1.53
N GLY A 230 7.12 -18.90 2.01
CA GLY A 230 8.18 -19.89 1.69
C GLY A 230 8.96 -19.60 0.39
N MET A 231 8.61 -18.53 -0.34
CA MET A 231 9.38 -18.08 -1.51
C MET A 231 10.21 -16.84 -1.12
N SER A 232 11.54 -16.98 -1.14
CA SER A 232 12.43 -15.86 -0.77
C SER A 232 12.45 -14.78 -1.85
N GLU A 233 12.22 -13.52 -1.45
CA GLU A 233 12.32 -12.33 -2.31
C GLU A 233 13.75 -12.13 -2.85
N LEU A 234 14.75 -12.70 -2.20
CA LEU A 234 16.14 -12.67 -2.68
C LEU A 234 16.30 -13.38 -4.03
N PHE A 235 15.54 -14.45 -4.28
CA PHE A 235 15.51 -15.12 -5.57
C PHE A 235 14.84 -14.26 -6.65
N PHE A 236 13.78 -13.59 -6.29
CA PHE A 236 13.11 -12.61 -7.17
C PHE A 236 14.06 -11.46 -7.54
N ALA A 237 14.85 -10.95 -6.58
CA ALA A 237 15.86 -9.92 -6.83
C ALA A 237 16.89 -10.36 -7.87
N GLY A 238 17.34 -11.63 -7.83
CA GLY A 238 18.25 -12.20 -8.81
C GLY A 238 17.64 -12.27 -10.22
N LEU A 239 16.38 -12.65 -10.32
CA LEU A 239 15.64 -12.70 -11.59
C LEU A 239 15.42 -11.29 -12.17
N LEU A 240 14.91 -10.36 -11.37
CA LEU A 240 14.64 -8.98 -11.76
C LEU A 240 15.93 -8.22 -12.10
N GLY A 241 17.02 -8.45 -11.32
CA GLY A 241 18.33 -7.86 -11.58
C GLY A 241 19.06 -8.49 -12.78
N GLY A 242 18.63 -9.69 -13.22
CA GLY A 242 19.25 -10.43 -14.31
C GLY A 242 20.66 -10.96 -13.98
N HIS A 243 21.02 -11.00 -12.69
CA HIS A 243 22.31 -11.49 -12.19
C HIS A 243 22.16 -12.06 -10.77
N ARG A 244 23.09 -12.93 -10.40
CA ARG A 244 23.12 -13.51 -9.05
C ARG A 244 23.48 -12.45 -8.03
N ILE A 245 22.66 -12.32 -6.97
CA ILE A 245 22.91 -11.38 -5.88
C ILE A 245 24.12 -11.85 -5.05
N PRO A 246 25.17 -11.03 -4.92
CA PRO A 246 26.37 -11.43 -4.16
C PRO A 246 26.12 -11.24 -2.66
N MET A 247 26.22 -12.33 -1.90
CA MET A 247 26.02 -12.38 -0.44
C MET A 247 27.31 -12.83 0.25
N ILE A 248 27.79 -12.05 1.21
CA ILE A 248 28.94 -12.38 2.05
C ILE A 248 28.44 -13.31 3.16
N ARG A 249 29.02 -14.48 3.29
CA ARG A 249 28.68 -15.44 4.35
C ARG A 249 29.82 -15.55 5.36
N ARG A 250 29.51 -15.30 6.63
CA ARG A 250 30.41 -15.48 7.76
C ARG A 250 29.82 -16.51 8.73
N LYS A 251 30.69 -17.24 9.42
CA LYS A 251 30.24 -18.27 10.37
C LYS A 251 29.56 -17.61 11.56
N GLY A 252 28.31 -18.03 11.85
CA GLY A 252 27.52 -17.52 12.98
C GLY A 252 26.84 -16.17 12.76
N GLU A 253 26.95 -15.58 11.57
CA GLU A 253 26.32 -14.31 11.20
C GLU A 253 25.31 -14.52 10.07
N LEU A 254 24.31 -13.62 9.97
CA LEU A 254 23.46 -13.56 8.79
C LEU A 254 24.26 -13.13 7.56
N PRO A 255 23.93 -13.66 6.37
CA PRO A 255 24.51 -13.20 5.12
C PRO A 255 24.33 -11.69 4.92
N ILE A 256 25.37 -11.04 4.40
CA ILE A 256 25.41 -9.60 4.12
C ILE A 256 25.41 -9.37 2.61
N TYR A 257 24.52 -8.49 2.12
CA TYR A 257 24.50 -8.11 0.70
C TYR A 257 25.75 -7.27 0.35
N ALA A 258 26.61 -7.84 -0.49
CA ALA A 258 27.94 -7.30 -0.77
C ALA A 258 27.95 -5.92 -1.46
N GLU A 259 26.92 -5.62 -2.26
CA GLU A 259 26.81 -4.39 -3.07
C GLU A 259 25.92 -3.31 -2.44
N ALA A 260 25.45 -3.50 -1.21
CA ALA A 260 24.71 -2.46 -0.48
C ALA A 260 25.55 -1.18 -0.36
N ASP A 261 24.89 -0.03 -0.35
CA ASP A 261 25.54 1.24 -0.05
C ASP A 261 25.82 1.37 1.45
N PHE A 262 24.83 0.99 2.30
CA PHE A 262 24.97 0.89 3.75
C PHE A 262 24.43 -0.46 4.24
N VAL A 263 24.99 -0.92 5.36
CA VAL A 263 24.59 -2.15 6.04
C VAL A 263 24.53 -1.90 7.53
N LEU A 264 23.40 -2.20 8.16
CA LEU A 264 23.25 -2.30 9.60
C LEU A 264 23.12 -3.78 9.95
N THR A 265 23.93 -4.30 10.87
CA THR A 265 23.82 -5.66 11.37
C THR A 265 23.42 -5.65 12.83
N GLY A 266 22.63 -6.63 13.27
CA GLY A 266 22.19 -6.69 14.65
C GLY A 266 21.14 -7.76 14.92
N TYR A 267 20.31 -7.53 15.92
CA TYR A 267 19.30 -8.48 16.37
C TYR A 267 18.12 -7.80 17.04
N ILE A 268 17.01 -8.51 17.08
CA ILE A 268 15.83 -8.19 17.90
C ILE A 268 15.81 -9.16 19.10
N GLU A 269 15.62 -8.61 20.29
CA GLU A 269 15.36 -9.42 21.48
C GLU A 269 13.90 -9.90 21.51
N PRO A 270 13.60 -11.14 21.93
CA PRO A 270 12.29 -11.76 21.77
C PRO A 270 11.08 -10.95 22.28
N LYS A 271 11.29 -10.10 23.30
CA LYS A 271 10.19 -9.37 23.95
C LYS A 271 10.48 -7.89 24.18
N LYS A 272 11.55 -7.35 23.60
CA LYS A 272 11.86 -5.92 23.75
C LYS A 272 11.07 -5.11 22.76
N LEU A 273 10.13 -4.33 23.28
CA LEU A 273 9.30 -3.39 22.54
C LEU A 273 9.52 -1.98 23.07
N LEU A 274 9.52 -0.98 22.19
CA LEU A 274 9.51 0.44 22.55
C LEU A 274 8.52 1.19 21.65
N PRO A 275 8.01 2.36 22.08
CA PRO A 275 7.15 3.20 21.26
C PRO A 275 7.84 3.61 19.96
N GLU A 276 7.21 3.32 18.83
CA GLU A 276 7.60 3.71 17.46
C GLU A 276 6.55 4.66 16.88
N GLY A 277 6.99 5.63 16.11
CA GLY A 277 6.14 6.62 15.47
C GLY A 277 6.12 7.97 16.23
N PRO A 278 5.22 8.90 15.82
CA PRO A 278 4.38 8.84 14.63
C PRO A 278 5.20 8.83 13.34
N PHE A 279 4.59 8.33 12.26
CA PHE A 279 5.20 8.34 10.92
C PHE A 279 4.12 8.69 9.88
N GLY A 280 4.42 9.60 8.98
CA GLY A 280 3.55 9.92 7.86
C GLY A 280 3.48 8.74 6.89
N ASP A 281 2.30 8.08 6.81
CA ASP A 281 2.16 6.80 6.14
C ASP A 281 1.29 6.84 4.88
N HIS A 282 1.24 5.71 4.15
CA HIS A 282 0.65 5.58 2.82
C HIS A 282 -0.88 5.82 2.77
N LEU A 283 -1.58 5.72 3.89
CA LEU A 283 -2.99 6.13 3.95
C LEU A 283 -3.19 7.65 3.96
N GLY A 284 -2.13 8.44 4.02
CA GLY A 284 -2.20 9.90 4.04
C GLY A 284 -2.44 10.49 5.43
N TYR A 285 -2.25 9.70 6.46
CA TYR A 285 -2.35 10.06 7.87
C TYR A 285 -1.06 9.69 8.60
N TYR A 286 -0.84 10.26 9.79
CA TYR A 286 0.20 9.76 10.67
C TYR A 286 -0.19 8.40 11.24
N SER A 287 0.76 7.46 11.35
CA SER A 287 0.56 6.31 12.22
C SER A 287 0.48 6.78 13.67
N LEU A 288 -0.33 6.10 14.48
CA LEU A 288 -0.31 6.30 15.92
C LEU A 288 0.97 5.69 16.51
N VAL A 289 1.35 6.14 17.70
CA VAL A 289 2.50 5.60 18.44
C VAL A 289 2.10 4.27 19.07
N HIS A 290 2.81 3.20 18.72
CA HIS A 290 2.62 1.87 19.28
C HIS A 290 3.95 1.22 19.65
N ASP A 291 3.91 0.27 20.55
CA ASP A 291 5.07 -0.52 20.92
C ASP A 291 5.41 -1.53 19.83
N PHE A 292 6.60 -1.36 19.22
CA PHE A 292 7.13 -2.25 18.20
C PHE A 292 8.51 -2.81 18.58
N PRO A 293 8.96 -3.87 17.90
CA PRO A 293 10.27 -4.45 18.14
C PRO A 293 11.41 -3.45 17.97
N VAL A 294 12.42 -3.59 18.81
CA VAL A 294 13.64 -2.78 18.78
C VAL A 294 14.78 -3.62 18.23
N MET A 295 15.42 -3.13 17.18
CA MET A 295 16.64 -3.73 16.67
C MET A 295 17.85 -3.10 17.41
N HIS A 296 18.63 -3.95 18.07
CA HIS A 296 19.96 -3.59 18.57
C HIS A 296 20.96 -3.67 17.42
N VAL A 297 21.56 -2.56 17.06
CA VAL A 297 22.54 -2.44 15.98
C VAL A 297 23.94 -2.69 16.54
N GLU A 298 24.62 -3.70 16.01
CA GLU A 298 25.98 -4.07 16.42
C GLU A 298 27.03 -3.32 15.58
N HIS A 299 26.79 -3.20 14.25
CA HIS A 299 27.69 -2.53 13.33
C HIS A 299 26.93 -1.78 12.25
N VAL A 300 27.49 -0.66 11.81
CA VAL A 300 27.02 0.11 10.63
C VAL A 300 28.18 0.26 9.65
N TYR A 301 28.06 -0.42 8.51
CA TYR A 301 29.05 -0.37 7.45
C TYR A 301 28.56 0.42 6.25
N HIS A 302 29.51 0.94 5.45
CA HIS A 302 29.20 1.49 4.14
C HIS A 302 30.31 1.25 3.11
N ARG A 303 29.93 1.26 1.84
CA ARG A 303 30.88 1.18 0.72
C ARG A 303 31.63 2.52 0.52
N PRO A 304 32.72 2.55 -0.26
CA PRO A 304 33.31 3.81 -0.71
C PRO A 304 32.29 4.64 -1.52
N ASN A 305 32.16 5.93 -1.15
CA ASN A 305 31.25 6.89 -1.79
C ASN A 305 29.80 6.35 -1.90
N PRO A 306 29.13 6.00 -0.81
CA PRO A 306 27.79 5.46 -0.83
C PRO A 306 26.77 6.55 -1.18
N ILE A 307 25.59 6.13 -1.66
CA ILE A 307 24.45 7.01 -1.93
C ILE A 307 23.29 6.54 -1.03
N TRP A 308 22.65 7.49 -0.36
CA TRP A 308 21.50 7.19 0.50
C TRP A 308 20.18 7.35 -0.28
N PRO A 309 19.48 6.26 -0.62
CA PRO A 309 18.16 6.33 -1.23
C PRO A 309 17.09 6.59 -0.16
N PHE A 310 16.11 7.43 -0.50
CA PHE A 310 14.92 7.63 0.30
C PHE A 310 13.69 7.85 -0.58
N THR A 311 12.52 7.62 -0.03
CA THR A 311 11.22 7.99 -0.62
C THR A 311 10.39 8.72 0.41
N VAL A 312 9.41 9.49 -0.06
CA VAL A 312 8.39 10.11 0.78
C VAL A 312 7.13 9.27 0.68
N VAL A 313 6.70 8.75 1.81
CA VAL A 313 5.43 8.05 1.94
C VAL A 313 4.38 9.07 2.36
N GLY A 314 3.14 8.90 1.89
CA GLY A 314 2.06 9.83 2.22
C GLY A 314 0.79 9.53 1.43
N ARG A 315 -0.13 10.49 1.44
CA ARG A 315 -1.39 10.37 0.71
C ARG A 315 -1.15 10.05 -0.77
N PRO A 316 -1.74 8.98 -1.30
CA PRO A 316 -1.60 8.62 -2.71
C PRO A 316 -2.12 9.70 -3.68
N PRO A 317 -1.51 9.84 -4.88
CA PRO A 317 -0.36 9.07 -5.35
C PRO A 317 0.99 9.61 -4.83
N GLN A 318 1.93 8.71 -4.52
CA GLN A 318 3.32 8.97 -4.19
C GLN A 318 4.24 7.97 -4.93
N GLU A 319 5.54 7.99 -4.69
CA GLU A 319 6.47 7.05 -5.35
C GLU A 319 6.13 5.58 -5.06
N ASP A 320 5.59 5.26 -3.89
CA ASP A 320 5.13 3.92 -3.49
C ASP A 320 3.91 3.44 -4.30
N SER A 321 3.07 4.36 -4.81
CA SER A 321 2.01 4.05 -5.76
C SER A 321 2.54 3.37 -7.03
N MET A 322 3.75 3.74 -7.45
CA MET A 322 4.38 3.12 -8.62
C MET A 322 4.84 1.69 -8.34
N PHE A 323 5.24 1.39 -7.09
CA PHE A 323 5.47 0.00 -6.68
C PHE A 323 4.18 -0.82 -6.72
N ALA A 324 3.07 -0.27 -6.21
CA ALA A 324 1.77 -0.93 -6.26
C ALA A 324 1.35 -1.22 -7.71
N GLN A 325 1.54 -0.26 -8.63
CA GLN A 325 1.25 -0.45 -10.05
C GLN A 325 2.16 -1.52 -10.69
N LEU A 326 3.45 -1.52 -10.39
CA LEU A 326 4.38 -2.56 -10.87
C LEU A 326 4.00 -3.95 -10.37
N ILE A 327 3.67 -4.06 -9.08
CA ILE A 327 3.19 -5.31 -8.48
C ILE A 327 1.95 -5.78 -9.21
N HIS A 328 1.00 -4.88 -9.45
CA HIS A 328 -0.22 -5.20 -10.18
C HIS A 328 0.06 -5.71 -11.60
N GLU A 329 0.95 -5.06 -12.36
CA GLU A 329 1.35 -5.52 -13.71
C GLU A 329 1.99 -6.92 -13.69
N LEU A 330 2.77 -7.24 -12.66
CA LEU A 330 3.45 -8.53 -12.54
C LEU A 330 2.57 -9.64 -11.98
N VAL A 331 1.76 -9.36 -10.97
CA VAL A 331 0.99 -10.34 -10.20
C VAL A 331 -0.47 -10.41 -10.66
N GLY A 332 -1.02 -9.36 -11.26
CA GLY A 332 -2.39 -9.33 -11.76
C GLY A 332 -2.79 -10.55 -12.59
N PRO A 333 -1.97 -11.00 -13.57
CA PRO A 333 -2.26 -12.22 -14.36
C PRO A 333 -2.24 -13.52 -13.55
N VAL A 334 -1.71 -13.51 -12.32
CA VAL A 334 -1.65 -14.69 -11.42
C VAL A 334 -3.01 -14.94 -10.76
N ILE A 335 -3.71 -13.89 -10.36
CA ILE A 335 -4.92 -13.97 -9.55
C ILE A 335 -6.03 -14.77 -10.23
N PRO A 336 -6.35 -14.58 -11.53
CA PRO A 336 -7.36 -15.37 -12.23
C PRO A 336 -7.06 -16.88 -12.28
N LYS A 337 -5.78 -17.26 -12.18
CA LYS A 337 -5.35 -18.65 -12.17
C LYS A 337 -5.35 -19.25 -10.76
N ALA A 338 -5.02 -18.42 -9.75
CA ALA A 338 -5.07 -18.82 -8.35
C ALA A 338 -6.51 -18.94 -7.83
N ILE A 339 -7.42 -18.07 -8.32
CA ILE A 339 -8.84 -18.07 -7.95
C ILE A 339 -9.68 -18.17 -9.24
N PRO A 340 -9.99 -19.40 -9.69
CA PRO A 340 -10.77 -19.62 -10.90
C PRO A 340 -12.15 -18.95 -10.84
N GLY A 341 -12.49 -18.17 -11.86
CA GLY A 341 -13.70 -17.36 -11.91
C GLY A 341 -13.47 -15.87 -11.66
N VAL A 342 -12.39 -15.48 -10.98
CA VAL A 342 -11.95 -14.08 -10.96
C VAL A 342 -11.31 -13.75 -12.31
N ARG A 343 -11.69 -12.61 -12.91
CA ARG A 343 -11.14 -12.13 -14.20
C ARG A 343 -10.11 -11.04 -14.00
N ALA A 344 -10.41 -10.09 -13.11
CA ALA A 344 -9.53 -8.97 -12.79
C ALA A 344 -9.78 -8.49 -11.37
N VAL A 345 -8.75 -7.87 -10.78
CA VAL A 345 -8.84 -7.16 -9.50
C VAL A 345 -8.04 -5.86 -9.57
N HIS A 346 -8.45 -4.86 -8.83
CA HIS A 346 -7.75 -3.58 -8.69
C HIS A 346 -7.83 -3.10 -7.24
N ALA A 347 -6.72 -3.15 -6.52
CA ALA A 347 -6.58 -2.47 -5.24
C ALA A 347 -6.34 -0.98 -5.52
N VAL A 348 -7.29 -0.14 -5.13
CA VAL A 348 -7.34 1.26 -5.58
C VAL A 348 -6.37 2.11 -4.75
N ASP A 349 -5.28 2.53 -5.38
CA ASP A 349 -4.23 3.32 -4.74
C ASP A 349 -4.76 4.62 -4.12
N ALA A 350 -5.59 5.37 -4.85
CA ALA A 350 -6.19 6.62 -4.35
C ALA A 350 -6.99 6.46 -3.05
N ALA A 351 -7.48 5.26 -2.76
CA ALA A 351 -8.15 4.91 -1.51
C ALA A 351 -7.19 4.35 -0.43
N GLY A 352 -5.88 4.32 -0.69
CA GLY A 352 -4.88 3.75 0.23
C GLY A 352 -4.61 2.26 0.04
N VAL A 353 -4.90 1.71 -1.14
CA VAL A 353 -4.68 0.30 -1.56
C VAL A 353 -5.61 -0.70 -0.83
N HIS A 354 -5.39 -0.95 0.44
CA HIS A 354 -6.15 -1.95 1.20
C HIS A 354 -7.61 -1.56 1.50
N PRO A 355 -7.96 -0.28 1.75
CA PRO A 355 -9.35 0.08 2.03
C PRO A 355 -10.33 -0.25 0.90
N LEU A 356 -9.93 -0.26 -0.37
CA LEU A 356 -10.83 -0.48 -1.50
C LEU A 356 -10.25 -1.46 -2.53
N LEU A 357 -10.97 -2.56 -2.74
CA LEU A 357 -10.71 -3.53 -3.81
C LEU A 357 -11.89 -3.60 -4.77
N LEU A 358 -11.63 -3.41 -6.06
CA LEU A 358 -12.57 -3.65 -7.16
C LEU A 358 -12.26 -4.99 -7.80
N ALA A 359 -13.28 -5.78 -8.14
CA ALA A 359 -13.11 -7.09 -8.75
C ALA A 359 -14.15 -7.38 -9.83
N ILE A 360 -13.70 -8.01 -10.90
CA ILE A 360 -14.57 -8.59 -11.93
C ILE A 360 -14.48 -10.11 -11.80
N GLY A 361 -15.59 -10.74 -11.48
CA GLY A 361 -15.72 -12.19 -11.37
C GLY A 361 -16.65 -12.77 -12.43
N SER A 362 -17.02 -14.03 -12.25
CA SER A 362 -18.01 -14.75 -13.05
C SER A 362 -19.24 -15.05 -12.21
N GLU A 363 -20.41 -15.12 -12.85
CA GLU A 363 -21.65 -15.60 -12.22
C GLU A 363 -22.30 -16.69 -13.11
N ARG A 364 -21.82 -17.93 -12.96
CA ARG A 364 -22.16 -19.07 -13.83
C ARG A 364 -22.94 -20.17 -13.11
N TYR A 365 -23.11 -20.08 -11.77
CA TYR A 365 -23.69 -21.21 -11.00
C TYR A 365 -25.14 -21.52 -11.34
N THR A 366 -25.93 -20.53 -11.78
CA THR A 366 -27.33 -20.71 -12.16
C THR A 366 -27.60 -20.20 -13.58
N PRO A 367 -27.03 -20.85 -14.63
CA PRO A 367 -27.17 -20.39 -16.01
C PRO A 367 -28.62 -20.44 -16.50
N TYR A 368 -29.45 -21.28 -15.88
CA TYR A 368 -30.87 -21.50 -16.18
C TYR A 368 -31.82 -20.52 -15.47
N ASP A 369 -31.32 -19.69 -14.53
CA ASP A 369 -32.13 -18.69 -13.82
C ASP A 369 -31.93 -17.31 -14.47
N GLU A 370 -33.03 -16.75 -14.98
CA GLU A 370 -33.02 -15.39 -15.55
C GLU A 370 -32.86 -14.30 -14.46
N ARG A 371 -33.24 -14.60 -13.23
CA ARG A 371 -33.14 -13.69 -12.07
C ARG A 371 -31.79 -13.84 -11.44
N LYS A 372 -30.76 -13.28 -12.07
CA LYS A 372 -29.40 -13.32 -11.57
C LYS A 372 -29.30 -12.80 -10.14
N ARG A 373 -28.61 -13.58 -9.31
CA ARG A 373 -28.24 -13.23 -7.92
C ARG A 373 -26.77 -13.53 -7.74
N PRO A 374 -26.05 -12.77 -6.89
CA PRO A 374 -24.66 -13.06 -6.62
C PRO A 374 -24.55 -14.37 -5.82
N GLN A 375 -24.01 -15.41 -6.40
CA GLN A 375 -23.74 -16.72 -5.78
C GLN A 375 -22.28 -17.11 -5.99
N GLU A 376 -21.84 -17.24 -7.24
CA GLU A 376 -20.43 -17.45 -7.56
C GLU A 376 -19.61 -16.23 -7.14
N LEU A 377 -20.09 -14.99 -7.36
CA LEU A 377 -19.43 -13.77 -6.92
C LEU A 377 -19.16 -13.77 -5.40
N LEU A 378 -20.08 -14.24 -4.58
CA LEU A 378 -19.87 -14.33 -3.13
C LEU A 378 -18.84 -15.40 -2.74
N THR A 379 -18.78 -16.51 -3.48
CA THR A 379 -17.73 -17.53 -3.33
C THR A 379 -16.36 -16.94 -3.69
N LEU A 380 -16.28 -16.19 -4.79
CA LEU A 380 -15.07 -15.51 -5.24
C LEU A 380 -14.63 -14.41 -4.25
N ALA A 381 -15.59 -13.65 -3.70
CA ALA A 381 -15.34 -12.65 -2.69
C ALA A 381 -14.68 -13.25 -1.44
N ASN A 382 -15.19 -14.38 -0.93
CA ASN A 382 -14.58 -15.09 0.19
C ASN A 382 -13.17 -15.59 -0.13
N ALA A 383 -12.93 -16.08 -1.35
CA ALA A 383 -11.61 -16.51 -1.79
C ALA A 383 -10.63 -15.34 -1.87
N LEU A 384 -11.06 -14.18 -2.42
CA LEU A 384 -10.26 -12.95 -2.45
C LEU A 384 -9.90 -12.46 -1.05
N LEU A 385 -10.90 -12.35 -0.16
CA LEU A 385 -10.72 -11.89 1.22
C LEU A 385 -9.93 -12.89 2.10
N GLY A 386 -9.73 -14.11 1.64
CA GLY A 386 -8.87 -15.12 2.29
C GLY A 386 -7.48 -15.26 1.67
N HIS A 387 -7.13 -14.47 0.64
CA HIS A 387 -5.91 -14.68 -0.14
C HIS A 387 -4.84 -13.61 0.11
N GLY A 388 -3.76 -13.98 0.82
CA GLY A 388 -2.56 -13.15 1.01
C GLY A 388 -2.87 -11.70 1.45
N GLN A 389 -2.28 -10.72 0.79
CA GLN A 389 -2.49 -9.29 1.09
C GLN A 389 -3.91 -8.79 0.78
N LEU A 390 -4.67 -9.46 -0.10
CA LEU A 390 -6.07 -9.13 -0.37
C LEU A 390 -6.96 -9.34 0.88
N SER A 391 -6.49 -10.14 1.84
CA SER A 391 -7.15 -10.33 3.13
C SER A 391 -7.24 -9.06 3.98
N LEU A 392 -6.48 -8.01 3.66
CA LEU A 392 -6.53 -6.71 4.33
C LEU A 392 -7.60 -5.78 3.75
N THR A 393 -8.26 -6.17 2.66
CA THR A 393 -9.33 -5.37 2.02
C THR A 393 -10.46 -5.09 3.00
N LYS A 394 -10.91 -3.83 3.02
CA LYS A 394 -12.02 -3.35 3.85
C LYS A 394 -13.34 -3.29 3.07
N TYR A 395 -13.33 -2.66 1.90
CA TYR A 395 -14.45 -2.62 0.96
C TYR A 395 -14.11 -3.43 -0.29
N LEU A 396 -14.86 -4.48 -0.54
CA LEU A 396 -14.78 -5.25 -1.79
C LEU A 396 -16.04 -5.01 -2.63
N PHE A 397 -15.88 -4.38 -3.80
CA PHE A 397 -16.91 -4.34 -4.83
C PHE A 397 -16.60 -5.37 -5.88
N ILE A 398 -17.56 -6.28 -6.14
CA ILE A 398 -17.39 -7.35 -7.13
C ILE A 398 -18.59 -7.41 -8.06
N VAL A 399 -18.31 -7.53 -9.36
CA VAL A 399 -19.32 -7.57 -10.43
C VAL A 399 -19.12 -8.77 -11.35
N ALA A 400 -20.19 -9.18 -12.04
CA ALA A 400 -20.11 -10.24 -13.04
C ALA A 400 -19.63 -9.69 -14.39
N GLY A 401 -18.53 -10.24 -14.91
CA GLY A 401 -18.00 -9.86 -16.21
C GLY A 401 -18.88 -10.30 -17.39
N GLU A 402 -19.88 -11.15 -17.15
CA GLU A 402 -20.90 -11.51 -18.14
C GLU A 402 -21.88 -10.36 -18.43
N ASP A 403 -22.05 -9.44 -17.46
CA ASP A 403 -22.98 -8.31 -17.59
C ASP A 403 -22.41 -7.17 -18.45
N ASN A 404 -21.08 -7.04 -18.50
CA ASN A 404 -20.34 -6.13 -19.38
C ASN A 404 -18.93 -6.69 -19.62
N PRO A 405 -18.70 -7.39 -20.75
CA PRO A 405 -17.39 -7.98 -21.08
C PRO A 405 -16.26 -6.97 -21.29
N ASP A 406 -16.60 -5.71 -21.62
CA ASP A 406 -15.65 -4.64 -21.91
C ASP A 406 -15.33 -3.77 -20.68
N LEU A 407 -15.90 -4.10 -19.52
CA LEU A 407 -15.67 -3.34 -18.29
C LEU A 407 -14.20 -3.45 -17.86
N ASP A 408 -13.54 -2.30 -17.69
CA ASP A 408 -12.20 -2.23 -17.15
C ASP A 408 -12.25 -1.97 -15.63
N VAL A 409 -11.62 -2.83 -14.85
CA VAL A 409 -11.52 -2.69 -13.39
C VAL A 409 -10.69 -1.45 -12.97
N HIS A 410 -9.88 -0.90 -13.89
CA HIS A 410 -9.09 0.30 -13.67
C HIS A 410 -9.83 1.60 -13.99
N ASP A 411 -10.91 1.55 -14.77
CA ASP A 411 -11.83 2.67 -14.94
C ASP A 411 -12.81 2.71 -13.77
N VAL A 412 -12.36 3.38 -12.70
CA VAL A 412 -13.09 3.43 -11.42
C VAL A 412 -14.47 4.09 -11.59
N ASP A 413 -14.59 5.10 -12.44
CA ASP A 413 -15.85 5.82 -12.69
C ASP A 413 -16.86 4.90 -13.35
N ASP A 414 -16.45 4.21 -14.43
CA ASP A 414 -17.31 3.26 -15.14
C ASP A 414 -17.65 2.05 -14.27
N PHE A 415 -16.70 1.60 -13.45
CA PHE A 415 -16.92 0.50 -12.52
C PHE A 415 -17.97 0.85 -11.45
N PHE A 416 -17.88 2.02 -10.80
CA PHE A 416 -18.91 2.46 -9.83
C PHE A 416 -20.26 2.66 -10.50
N ARG A 417 -20.31 3.25 -11.70
CA ARG A 417 -21.54 3.36 -12.47
C ARG A 417 -22.16 1.98 -12.71
N HIS A 418 -21.36 1.02 -13.17
CA HIS A 418 -21.82 -0.36 -13.43
C HIS A 418 -22.40 -1.02 -12.17
N VAL A 419 -21.74 -0.86 -11.01
CA VAL A 419 -22.24 -1.35 -9.71
C VAL A 419 -23.55 -0.69 -9.35
N LEU A 420 -23.60 0.65 -9.33
CA LEU A 420 -24.74 1.42 -8.82
C LEU A 420 -26.01 1.28 -9.68
N GLU A 421 -25.86 1.04 -10.98
CA GLU A 421 -27.00 0.71 -11.85
C GLU A 421 -27.67 -0.61 -11.48
N ARG A 422 -26.93 -1.59 -10.90
CA ARG A 422 -27.34 -2.98 -10.74
C ARG A 422 -27.62 -3.41 -9.31
N VAL A 423 -26.86 -2.88 -8.35
CA VAL A 423 -26.90 -3.30 -6.94
C VAL A 423 -28.31 -3.18 -6.33
N ASP A 424 -28.68 -4.19 -5.55
CA ASP A 424 -29.86 -4.21 -4.70
C ASP A 424 -29.42 -4.18 -3.22
N TRP A 425 -29.46 -3.03 -2.59
CA TRP A 425 -29.03 -2.85 -1.20
C TRP A 425 -29.79 -3.74 -0.20
N ARG A 426 -30.91 -4.33 -0.58
CA ARG A 426 -31.65 -5.26 0.26
C ARG A 426 -31.00 -6.64 0.34
N ARG A 427 -30.04 -6.95 -0.56
CA ARG A 427 -29.53 -8.31 -0.77
C ARG A 427 -28.01 -8.38 -0.96
N ASP A 428 -27.43 -7.38 -1.62
CA ASP A 428 -26.09 -7.47 -2.22
C ASP A 428 -24.97 -6.95 -1.30
N VAL A 429 -25.28 -6.66 -0.03
CA VAL A 429 -24.35 -6.15 0.98
C VAL A 429 -24.09 -7.21 2.05
N HIS A 430 -22.82 -7.57 2.24
CA HIS A 430 -22.42 -8.65 3.15
C HIS A 430 -21.28 -8.19 4.06
N PHE A 431 -21.50 -8.16 5.37
CA PHE A 431 -20.52 -7.73 6.37
C PHE A 431 -19.75 -8.90 6.96
N GLN A 432 -18.47 -8.65 7.25
CA GLN A 432 -17.64 -9.44 8.15
C GLN A 432 -17.19 -8.53 9.29
N THR A 433 -17.64 -8.80 10.50
CA THR A 433 -17.35 -8.01 11.70
C THR A 433 -16.27 -8.66 12.55
N CYS A 434 -15.61 -7.88 13.42
CA CYS A 434 -14.55 -8.36 14.31
C CYS A 434 -13.46 -9.12 13.55
N THR A 435 -13.00 -8.59 12.44
CA THR A 435 -12.04 -9.21 11.53
C THR A 435 -10.76 -8.38 11.41
N THR A 436 -9.78 -8.93 10.69
CA THR A 436 -8.48 -8.32 10.45
C THR A 436 -8.56 -7.25 9.38
N VAL A 437 -7.99 -6.08 9.66
CA VAL A 437 -7.76 -4.98 8.70
C VAL A 437 -6.28 -4.59 8.70
N ASP A 438 -5.89 -3.66 7.83
CA ASP A 438 -4.53 -3.13 7.80
C ASP A 438 -4.13 -2.53 9.16
N THR A 439 -2.87 -2.74 9.57
CA THR A 439 -2.30 -2.20 10.82
C THR A 439 -2.39 -0.67 10.89
N LEU A 440 -2.40 0.01 9.75
CA LEU A 440 -2.46 1.47 9.64
C LEU A 440 -3.89 2.00 9.44
N ASP A 441 -4.88 1.13 9.37
CA ASP A 441 -6.29 1.51 9.36
C ASP A 441 -6.81 1.63 10.79
N TYR A 442 -7.02 2.85 11.24
CA TYR A 442 -7.49 3.19 12.59
C TYR A 442 -9.00 3.45 12.65
N THR A 443 -9.76 3.06 11.63
CA THR A 443 -11.23 3.22 11.63
C THR A 443 -11.94 2.16 12.45
N GLY A 444 -11.28 1.04 12.74
CA GLY A 444 -11.83 -0.06 13.53
C GLY A 444 -11.72 0.14 15.04
N GLY A 445 -12.17 -0.85 15.79
CA GLY A 445 -12.25 -0.79 17.27
C GLY A 445 -10.91 -0.96 18.00
N ALA A 446 -9.87 -1.51 17.35
CA ALA A 446 -8.53 -1.71 17.91
C ALA A 446 -7.49 -1.94 16.80
N LEU A 447 -6.21 -1.95 17.16
CA LEU A 447 -5.12 -2.23 16.24
C LEU A 447 -5.32 -3.59 15.52
N ASN A 448 -5.25 -3.59 14.19
CA ASN A 448 -5.50 -4.75 13.32
C ASN A 448 -6.93 -5.34 13.42
N GLN A 449 -7.89 -4.63 13.98
CA GLN A 449 -9.27 -5.08 14.14
C GLN A 449 -10.24 -4.07 13.56
N GLY A 450 -11.15 -4.54 12.74
CA GLY A 450 -12.20 -3.73 12.12
C GLY A 450 -13.24 -4.61 11.48
N SER A 451 -13.88 -4.09 10.45
CA SER A 451 -14.89 -4.81 9.69
C SER A 451 -14.63 -4.74 8.20
N LYS A 452 -15.30 -5.61 7.45
CA LYS A 452 -15.26 -5.63 5.98
C LYS A 452 -16.67 -5.68 5.44
N VAL A 453 -16.81 -5.17 4.22
CA VAL A 453 -18.05 -5.31 3.44
C VAL A 453 -17.74 -5.82 2.04
N THR A 454 -18.54 -6.79 1.59
CA THR A 454 -18.62 -7.19 0.19
C THR A 454 -19.91 -6.66 -0.41
N ILE A 455 -19.79 -5.93 -1.52
CA ILE A 455 -20.89 -5.43 -2.33
C ILE A 455 -20.82 -6.16 -3.67
N ALA A 456 -21.78 -7.07 -3.92
CA ALA A 456 -21.78 -7.95 -5.07
C ALA A 456 -22.93 -7.62 -6.01
N ALA A 457 -22.66 -6.95 -7.15
CA ALA A 457 -23.68 -6.54 -8.10
C ALA A 457 -23.69 -7.42 -9.36
N VAL A 458 -24.88 -7.83 -9.80
CA VAL A 458 -25.07 -8.70 -10.96
C VAL A 458 -26.40 -8.43 -11.69
N GLY A 459 -26.42 -8.67 -12.99
CA GLY A 459 -27.60 -8.65 -13.83
C GLY A 459 -27.81 -7.37 -14.62
N LYS A 460 -29.02 -7.16 -15.12
CA LYS A 460 -29.37 -5.99 -15.93
C LYS A 460 -29.46 -4.72 -15.07
N PRO A 461 -29.18 -3.54 -15.65
CA PRO A 461 -29.41 -2.27 -14.97
C PRO A 461 -30.86 -2.17 -14.44
N ARG A 462 -30.99 -1.75 -13.20
CA ARG A 462 -32.26 -1.62 -12.46
C ARG A 462 -32.73 -0.17 -12.36
N ARG A 463 -31.80 0.79 -12.58
CA ARG A 463 -32.04 2.22 -12.46
C ARG A 463 -31.16 3.02 -13.39
N THR A 464 -31.62 4.22 -13.70
CA THR A 464 -30.80 5.27 -14.33
C THR A 464 -30.22 6.14 -13.22
N LEU A 465 -28.94 6.44 -13.31
CA LEU A 465 -28.22 7.23 -12.30
C LEU A 465 -28.34 8.73 -12.61
N PRO A 466 -28.70 9.56 -11.64
CA PRO A 466 -28.72 11.01 -11.80
C PRO A 466 -27.29 11.56 -11.90
N VAL A 467 -27.10 12.55 -12.76
CA VAL A 467 -25.84 13.28 -12.99
C VAL A 467 -25.89 14.71 -12.44
N ALA A 468 -27.04 15.16 -11.95
CA ALA A 468 -27.24 16.48 -11.38
C ALA A 468 -28.18 16.39 -10.17
N LEU A 469 -28.08 17.35 -9.28
CA LEU A 469 -28.93 17.43 -8.10
C LEU A 469 -30.36 17.75 -8.52
N ASP A 470 -31.32 16.94 -8.10
CA ASP A 470 -32.74 17.17 -8.32
C ASP A 470 -33.27 18.21 -7.31
N SER A 471 -34.00 19.22 -7.77
CA SER A 471 -34.56 20.30 -6.94
C SER A 471 -35.55 19.83 -5.86
N ARG A 472 -36.04 18.58 -5.98
CA ARG A 472 -36.92 17.96 -4.97
C ARG A 472 -36.16 17.43 -3.77
N ILE A 473 -34.84 17.29 -3.86
CA ILE A 473 -34.03 16.81 -2.76
C ILE A 473 -33.87 17.93 -1.73
N LYS A 474 -34.36 17.67 -0.53
CA LYS A 474 -34.24 18.59 0.61
C LYS A 474 -33.27 17.95 1.61
N ILE A 475 -32.20 18.66 1.90
CA ILE A 475 -31.21 18.25 2.91
C ILE A 475 -31.66 18.73 4.28
N PRO A 476 -31.54 17.93 5.37
CA PRO A 476 -31.99 18.31 6.71
C PRO A 476 -31.00 19.28 7.36
N GLU A 477 -31.07 20.57 6.98
CA GLU A 477 -30.21 21.64 7.51
C GLU A 477 -30.43 21.85 9.02
N ASP A 478 -31.61 21.54 9.53
CA ASP A 478 -31.92 21.54 10.95
C ASP A 478 -31.15 20.53 11.77
N LEU A 479 -30.62 19.50 11.12
CA LEU A 479 -29.71 18.50 11.70
C LEU A 479 -28.23 18.81 11.42
N GLY A 480 -27.92 19.93 10.76
CA GLY A 480 -26.55 20.36 10.46
C GLY A 480 -25.96 19.79 9.16
N PHE A 481 -26.78 19.14 8.32
CA PHE A 481 -26.33 18.69 6.99
C PHE A 481 -26.47 19.81 5.97
N SER A 482 -25.53 19.92 5.04
CA SER A 482 -25.48 21.01 4.05
C SER A 482 -24.65 20.62 2.81
N ASP A 483 -24.60 21.53 1.84
CA ASP A 483 -23.75 21.50 0.65
C ASP A 483 -23.76 20.15 -0.10
N PRO A 484 -24.91 19.66 -0.61
CA PRO A 484 -24.99 18.44 -1.38
C PRO A 484 -24.32 18.62 -2.75
N ARG A 485 -23.43 17.69 -3.13
CA ARG A 485 -22.70 17.71 -4.39
C ARG A 485 -22.75 16.34 -5.07
N VAL A 486 -23.00 16.33 -6.37
CA VAL A 486 -22.93 15.11 -7.18
C VAL A 486 -21.46 14.85 -7.52
N MET A 487 -20.94 13.70 -7.08
CA MET A 487 -19.54 13.33 -7.33
C MET A 487 -19.39 12.52 -8.62
N LEU A 488 -20.16 11.46 -8.75
CA LEU A 488 -20.29 10.59 -9.93
C LEU A 488 -21.77 10.33 -10.18
N PRO A 489 -22.15 9.83 -11.37
CA PRO A 489 -23.53 9.41 -11.60
C PRO A 489 -24.02 8.47 -10.49
N GLY A 490 -25.06 8.89 -9.76
CA GLY A 490 -25.64 8.13 -8.67
C GLY A 490 -24.93 8.24 -7.30
N ILE A 491 -23.90 9.07 -7.17
CA ILE A 491 -23.19 9.31 -5.89
C ILE A 491 -23.42 10.76 -5.45
N LEU A 492 -24.02 10.92 -4.28
CA LEU A 492 -24.25 12.21 -3.63
C LEU A 492 -23.33 12.35 -2.42
N VAL A 493 -22.54 13.40 -2.37
CA VAL A 493 -21.69 13.75 -1.23
C VAL A 493 -22.35 14.91 -0.49
N ILE A 494 -22.48 14.82 0.83
CA ILE A 494 -23.14 15.82 1.67
C ILE A 494 -22.22 16.18 2.84
N GLN A 495 -22.08 17.44 3.13
CA GLN A 495 -21.40 17.88 4.35
C GLN A 495 -22.27 17.59 5.57
N GLY A 496 -21.74 16.82 6.52
CA GLY A 496 -22.39 16.49 7.77
C GLY A 496 -21.98 17.42 8.93
N PRO A 497 -22.72 17.38 10.04
CA PRO A 497 -22.30 18.03 11.28
C PRO A 497 -20.99 17.37 11.79
N PRO A 498 -20.19 18.09 12.61
CA PRO A 498 -19.03 17.48 13.27
C PRO A 498 -19.42 16.23 14.05
N TYR A 499 -18.62 15.15 13.93
CA TYR A 499 -18.86 13.91 14.66
C TYR A 499 -18.83 14.14 16.18
N ARG A 500 -19.89 13.73 16.89
CA ARG A 500 -20.03 13.91 18.34
C ARG A 500 -20.62 12.67 18.99
N ARG A 501 -19.87 12.04 19.89
CA ARG A 501 -20.37 10.92 20.69
C ARG A 501 -21.31 11.39 21.79
N ASN A 502 -22.44 10.72 21.92
CA ASN A 502 -23.34 10.85 23.05
C ASN A 502 -22.79 10.11 24.30
N GLU A 503 -23.56 10.09 25.40
CA GLU A 503 -23.19 9.38 26.63
C GLU A 503 -23.00 7.86 26.45
N LYS A 504 -23.54 7.28 25.36
CA LYS A 504 -23.38 5.87 25.00
C LYS A 504 -22.16 5.61 24.10
N GLY A 505 -21.45 6.67 23.72
CA GLY A 505 -20.30 6.60 22.82
C GLY A 505 -20.66 6.52 21.34
N GLU A 506 -21.92 6.80 20.95
CA GLU A 506 -22.41 6.74 19.57
C GLU A 506 -22.72 8.14 19.03
N ASP A 507 -22.51 8.39 17.74
CA ASP A 507 -23.04 9.54 17.03
C ASP A 507 -24.37 9.14 16.34
N GLU A 508 -25.44 9.80 16.70
CA GLU A 508 -26.77 9.48 16.18
C GLU A 508 -27.14 10.30 14.92
N SER A 509 -26.31 11.25 14.50
CA SER A 509 -26.67 12.19 13.43
C SER A 509 -26.98 11.48 12.12
N ILE A 510 -26.26 10.42 11.75
CA ILE A 510 -26.51 9.68 10.51
C ILE A 510 -27.81 8.87 10.60
N ARG A 511 -28.09 8.26 11.74
CA ARG A 511 -29.37 7.56 11.96
C ARG A 511 -30.56 8.56 11.87
N GLN A 512 -30.41 9.76 12.44
CA GLN A 512 -31.41 10.82 12.33
C GLN A 512 -31.56 11.30 10.89
N PHE A 513 -30.46 11.45 10.15
CA PHE A 513 -30.47 11.72 8.71
C PHE A 513 -31.28 10.66 7.95
N CYS A 514 -30.96 9.39 8.12
CA CYS A 514 -31.66 8.28 7.45
C CYS A 514 -33.15 8.24 7.82
N ALA A 515 -33.49 8.50 9.08
CA ALA A 515 -34.87 8.49 9.58
C ALA A 515 -35.76 9.66 9.03
N ARG A 516 -35.14 10.71 8.46
CA ARG A 516 -35.88 11.80 7.78
C ARG A 516 -36.52 11.41 6.48
N TYR A 517 -36.07 10.29 5.88
CA TYR A 517 -36.48 9.91 4.54
C TYR A 517 -37.18 8.56 4.52
N SER A 518 -38.13 8.44 3.61
CA SER A 518 -38.70 7.17 3.19
C SER A 518 -38.10 6.72 1.85
N ARG A 519 -38.25 5.46 1.50
CA ARG A 519 -37.82 4.90 0.19
C ARG A 519 -38.40 5.65 -1.03
N HIS A 520 -39.45 6.45 -0.88
CA HIS A 520 -40.13 7.18 -1.94
C HIS A 520 -39.61 8.61 -2.12
N ASP A 521 -38.75 9.06 -1.23
CA ASP A 521 -38.21 10.42 -1.29
C ASP A 521 -37.16 10.57 -2.38
N ALA A 522 -37.08 11.77 -2.98
CA ALA A 522 -36.22 12.04 -4.13
C ALA A 522 -34.71 11.81 -3.86
N VAL A 523 -34.27 11.86 -2.60
CA VAL A 523 -32.87 11.58 -2.23
C VAL A 523 -32.42 10.18 -2.67
N ASN A 524 -33.36 9.21 -2.72
CA ASN A 524 -33.09 7.83 -3.14
C ASN A 524 -32.87 7.66 -4.66
N LEU A 525 -32.99 8.72 -5.45
CA LEU A 525 -32.48 8.74 -6.82
C LEU A 525 -30.97 8.49 -6.85
N PHE A 526 -30.25 8.92 -5.80
CA PHE A 526 -28.85 8.62 -5.58
C PHE A 526 -28.72 7.34 -4.75
N PRO A 527 -28.38 6.20 -5.35
CA PRO A 527 -28.27 4.94 -4.62
C PRO A 527 -27.17 4.96 -3.54
N LEU A 528 -26.15 5.80 -3.68
CA LEU A 528 -25.07 5.95 -2.71
C LEU A 528 -24.98 7.42 -2.24
N ILE A 529 -25.03 7.61 -0.94
CA ILE A 529 -24.81 8.90 -0.26
C ILE A 529 -23.59 8.77 0.63
N VAL A 530 -22.69 9.75 0.59
CA VAL A 530 -21.49 9.78 1.46
C VAL A 530 -21.51 11.08 2.26
N ILE A 531 -21.46 10.94 3.58
CA ILE A 531 -21.42 12.07 4.51
C ILE A 531 -19.96 12.34 4.89
N VAL A 532 -19.52 13.59 4.74
CA VAL A 532 -18.13 14.01 4.92
C VAL A 532 -18.05 15.31 5.73
N ASP A 533 -16.85 15.69 6.19
CA ASP A 533 -16.62 16.99 6.86
C ASP A 533 -16.59 18.16 5.87
N ASP A 534 -16.13 17.92 4.63
CA ASP A 534 -15.96 18.92 3.57
C ASP A 534 -16.38 18.30 2.23
N SER A 535 -17.60 18.62 1.81
CA SER A 535 -18.17 18.08 0.57
C SER A 535 -17.54 18.70 -0.68
N GLU A 536 -17.06 19.95 -0.61
CA GLU A 536 -16.34 20.58 -1.71
C GLU A 536 -15.01 19.87 -1.98
N PHE A 537 -14.24 19.65 -0.93
CA PHE A 537 -12.99 18.90 -1.05
C PHE A 537 -13.22 17.48 -1.60
N ALA A 538 -14.16 16.75 -1.02
CA ALA A 538 -14.43 15.36 -1.40
C ALA A 538 -14.95 15.24 -2.84
N ALA A 539 -15.83 16.14 -3.29
CA ALA A 539 -16.40 16.11 -4.63
C ALA A 539 -15.53 16.79 -5.71
N ARG A 540 -14.41 17.40 -5.35
CA ARG A 540 -13.54 18.12 -6.30
C ARG A 540 -12.83 17.19 -7.28
N THR A 541 -12.41 16.02 -6.83
CA THR A 541 -11.74 15.01 -7.66
C THR A 541 -12.11 13.61 -7.20
N LEU A 542 -12.03 12.63 -8.12
CA LEU A 542 -12.23 11.22 -7.79
C LEU A 542 -11.26 10.77 -6.68
N ASN A 543 -10.00 11.15 -6.74
CA ASN A 543 -8.99 10.79 -5.74
C ASN A 543 -9.34 11.31 -4.34
N ASN A 544 -9.89 12.54 -4.24
CA ASN A 544 -10.36 13.08 -2.97
C ASN A 544 -11.54 12.28 -2.41
N PHE A 545 -12.49 11.96 -3.27
CA PHE A 545 -13.66 11.16 -2.91
C PHE A 545 -13.26 9.78 -2.39
N LEU A 546 -12.46 9.06 -3.16
CA LEU A 546 -12.00 7.71 -2.81
C LEU A 546 -11.21 7.71 -1.51
N TRP A 547 -10.28 8.66 -1.37
CA TRP A 547 -9.50 8.79 -0.16
C TRP A 547 -10.37 9.07 1.07
N THR A 548 -11.23 10.09 1.00
CA THR A 548 -12.09 10.48 2.13
C THR A 548 -13.04 9.34 2.51
N THR A 549 -13.72 8.76 1.52
CA THR A 549 -14.75 7.75 1.76
C THR A 549 -14.19 6.49 2.40
N PHE A 550 -13.15 5.93 1.82
CA PHE A 550 -12.71 4.58 2.18
C PHE A 550 -11.65 4.54 3.28
N THR A 551 -10.91 5.65 3.52
CA THR A 551 -9.95 5.69 4.62
C THR A 551 -10.55 6.16 5.95
N ARG A 552 -11.75 6.75 5.96
CA ARG A 552 -12.39 7.31 7.17
C ARG A 552 -13.59 6.52 7.67
N SER A 553 -13.96 5.42 7.02
CA SER A 553 -15.12 4.63 7.41
C SER A 553 -14.77 3.19 7.75
N ASP A 554 -15.34 2.66 8.84
CA ASP A 554 -15.40 1.23 9.15
C ASP A 554 -16.74 0.68 8.70
N PRO A 555 -16.79 -0.33 7.80
CA PRO A 555 -18.06 -0.75 7.18
C PRO A 555 -19.18 -1.07 8.17
N ALA A 556 -18.90 -1.79 9.25
CA ALA A 556 -19.95 -2.21 10.20
C ALA A 556 -20.46 -1.07 11.08
N GLY A 557 -19.61 -0.06 11.33
CA GLY A 557 -19.99 1.09 12.16
C GLY A 557 -20.57 2.26 11.35
N ASP A 558 -20.12 2.41 10.10
CA ASP A 558 -20.31 3.62 9.32
C ASP A 558 -21.18 3.45 8.08
N ILE A 559 -21.63 2.23 7.75
CA ILE A 559 -22.62 2.00 6.71
C ILE A 559 -24.00 1.98 7.36
N HIS A 560 -24.86 2.87 6.87
CA HIS A 560 -26.26 3.02 7.23
C HIS A 560 -27.14 2.96 5.98
N GLY A 561 -28.46 3.00 6.13
CA GLY A 561 -29.36 2.98 5.01
C GLY A 561 -30.71 3.63 5.30
N ILE A 562 -31.31 4.21 4.27
CA ILE A 562 -32.68 4.71 4.37
C ILE A 562 -33.63 3.51 4.42
N GLU A 563 -34.49 3.44 5.46
CA GLU A 563 -35.31 2.29 5.79
C GLU A 563 -34.48 0.99 5.87
N GLU A 564 -33.42 1.01 6.67
CA GLU A 564 -32.59 -0.17 6.93
C GLU A 564 -33.35 -1.24 7.72
N PHE A 565 -32.96 -2.48 7.53
CA PHE A 565 -33.53 -3.63 8.24
C PHE A 565 -32.48 -4.72 8.49
N VAL A 566 -32.75 -5.54 9.47
CA VAL A 566 -32.00 -6.78 9.71
C VAL A 566 -32.97 -7.94 9.66
N SER A 567 -32.72 -8.91 8.78
CA SER A 567 -33.52 -10.12 8.65
C SER A 567 -32.61 -11.35 8.64
N LYS A 568 -32.80 -12.26 9.59
CA LYS A 568 -31.95 -13.46 9.75
C LYS A 568 -30.45 -13.13 9.82
N LYS A 569 -30.10 -12.02 10.48
CA LYS A 569 -28.75 -11.43 10.55
C LYS A 569 -28.19 -10.86 9.24
N HIS A 570 -28.96 -10.86 8.17
CA HIS A 570 -28.63 -10.13 6.96
C HIS A 570 -29.10 -8.68 7.12
N TRP A 571 -28.20 -7.73 6.93
CA TRP A 571 -28.49 -6.31 6.91
C TRP A 571 -28.80 -5.85 5.47
N GLY A 572 -29.72 -4.91 5.31
CA GLY A 572 -30.01 -4.27 4.05
C GLY A 572 -30.83 -3.01 4.24
N CYS A 573 -31.07 -2.25 3.16
CA CYS A 573 -31.94 -1.07 3.18
C CYS A 573 -32.80 -1.00 1.91
N HIS A 574 -33.93 -0.31 2.04
CA HIS A 574 -34.87 -0.13 0.92
C HIS A 574 -34.57 1.11 0.07
N GLY A 575 -33.99 2.15 0.66
CA GLY A 575 -33.54 3.37 0.00
C GLY A 575 -32.05 3.38 -0.27
N SER A 576 -31.45 4.56 -0.22
CA SER A 576 -30.00 4.77 -0.45
C SER A 576 -29.15 4.15 0.64
N LEU A 577 -28.00 3.62 0.24
CA LEU A 577 -26.90 3.32 1.15
C LEU A 577 -26.24 4.64 1.58
N VAL A 578 -25.93 4.79 2.86
CA VAL A 578 -25.31 6.00 3.43
C VAL A 578 -24.02 5.59 4.13
N ILE A 579 -22.89 6.21 3.74
CA ILE A 579 -21.59 5.98 4.37
C ILE A 579 -21.18 7.21 5.17
N ASP A 580 -20.88 7.05 6.47
CA ASP A 580 -20.27 8.09 7.29
C ASP A 580 -18.76 8.11 7.13
N ALA A 581 -18.27 9.04 6.35
CA ALA A 581 -16.84 9.26 6.10
C ALA A 581 -16.32 10.56 6.77
N ARG A 582 -16.97 11.00 7.84
CA ARG A 582 -16.46 12.11 8.66
C ARG A 582 -15.27 11.67 9.49
N ALA A 583 -14.38 12.61 9.81
CA ALA A 583 -13.29 12.37 10.74
C ALA A 583 -13.83 12.09 12.16
N LYS A 584 -13.29 11.05 12.80
CA LYS A 584 -13.66 10.64 14.15
C LYS A 584 -12.51 10.93 15.13
N PRO A 585 -12.79 11.08 16.44
CA PRO A 585 -11.78 11.45 17.43
C PRO A 585 -10.56 10.51 17.49
N GLU A 586 -10.74 9.23 17.19
CA GLU A 586 -9.70 8.20 17.14
C GLU A 586 -8.86 8.21 15.86
N HIS A 587 -9.33 8.90 14.81
CA HIS A 587 -8.58 8.97 13.56
C HIS A 587 -7.30 9.80 13.74
N PRO A 588 -6.17 9.32 13.23
CA PRO A 588 -4.95 10.10 13.26
C PRO A 588 -5.07 11.36 12.39
N PRO A 589 -4.29 12.41 12.69
CA PRO A 589 -4.32 13.63 11.89
C PRO A 589 -3.81 13.36 10.47
N PRO A 590 -4.37 14.04 9.45
CA PRO A 590 -3.88 13.98 8.09
C PRO A 590 -2.48 14.59 7.98
N LEU A 591 -1.76 14.17 6.94
CA LEU A 591 -0.45 14.72 6.62
C LEU A 591 -0.61 16.13 6.05
N VAL A 592 0.08 17.10 6.67
CA VAL A 592 0.08 18.51 6.24
C VAL A 592 1.53 18.96 6.07
N GLU A 593 1.80 19.62 4.94
CA GLU A 593 3.10 20.18 4.63
C GLU A 593 3.41 21.40 5.53
N ASP A 594 4.70 21.59 5.87
CA ASP A 594 5.13 22.76 6.62
C ASP A 594 5.14 24.01 5.71
N PRO A 595 4.35 25.06 6.01
CA PRO A 595 4.25 26.23 5.15
C PRO A 595 5.57 27.02 4.98
N GLU A 596 6.49 26.93 5.95
CA GLU A 596 7.79 27.62 5.85
C GLU A 596 8.73 26.84 4.92
N VAL A 597 8.72 25.51 5.03
CA VAL A 597 9.47 24.64 4.12
C VAL A 597 8.96 24.77 2.70
N VAL A 598 7.65 24.80 2.51
CA VAL A 598 6.99 25.03 1.20
C VAL A 598 7.52 26.31 0.56
N ARG A 599 7.51 27.45 1.30
CA ARG A 599 8.01 28.73 0.78
C ARG A 599 9.50 28.70 0.46
N ARG A 600 10.33 28.04 1.30
CA ARG A 600 11.77 27.89 1.03
C ARG A 600 12.04 27.11 -0.26
N VAL A 601 11.34 26.01 -0.46
CA VAL A 601 11.49 25.20 -1.66
C VAL A 601 11.00 25.93 -2.91
N GLU A 602 9.95 26.75 -2.80
CA GLU A 602 9.53 27.66 -3.90
C GLU A 602 10.61 28.63 -4.30
N ALA A 603 11.28 29.22 -3.32
CA ALA A 603 12.39 30.13 -3.59
C ALA A 603 13.63 29.46 -4.19
N LEU A 604 13.81 28.13 -4.00
CA LEU A 604 14.90 27.37 -4.64
C LEU A 604 14.59 27.03 -6.11
N ALA A 605 13.31 27.00 -6.48
CA ALA A 605 12.85 26.68 -7.83
C ALA A 605 12.74 27.91 -8.75
N ALA A 606 12.69 29.14 -8.16
CA ALA A 606 12.69 30.41 -8.88
C ALA A 606 14.09 30.84 -9.28
#